data_f141b712697b284e455ed3fed2bf48e3
#
_entry.id   f141b712697b284e455ed3fed2bf48e3
#
_cell.length_a   1.000
_cell.length_b   1.000
_cell.length_c   1.000
_cell.angle_alpha   90.00
_cell.angle_beta   90.00
_cell.angle_gamma   90.00
#
_symmetry.space_group_name_H-M   'P 1'
#
loop_
_entity.id
_entity.type
_entity.pdbx_description
1 polymer ?
#
loop_
_entity_poly.entity_id
_entity_poly.type
_entity_poly.pdbx_seq_one_letter_code
_entity_poly.pdbx_strand_id
1 'polypeptide(L)'
;VNTPEANIVNIGRQAWEQNYLILNAEGYGHYIGCNLSVTNFQGTWWGEGDDMIWVDGYKWPPELHGTGSEDYLNQAWGMQDNAFMRNGSSIYEHNTRGYQTSYVHHLENPIHFQREIKATIEHGHANHLANEMSSVAYWYGDVPRGVKSPPPVKKRMPIRRDIASGEWLIRTSEKNNSRAVRRTREMLSMKTAWKNRNKP
;
A
#
# COMPACT_ATOMS: atom_id res chain seq x y z
N VAL A 1 7.99 -1.84 -12.99
CA VAL A 1 8.77 -1.08 -13.99
C VAL A 1 8.87 0.35 -13.50
N ASN A 2 10.09 0.79 -13.14
CA ASN A 2 10.33 2.18 -12.80
C ASN A 2 9.94 3.08 -13.98
N THR A 3 8.86 3.81 -13.84
CA THR A 3 8.54 4.82 -14.84
C THR A 3 9.41 6.06 -14.64
N PRO A 4 9.73 6.81 -15.70
CA PRO A 4 10.45 8.06 -15.54
C PRO A 4 9.78 9.03 -14.55
N GLU A 5 8.46 8.99 -14.49
CA GLU A 5 7.65 9.78 -13.57
C GLU A 5 7.87 9.38 -12.10
N ALA A 6 7.94 8.09 -11.81
CA ALA A 6 8.21 7.59 -10.47
C ALA A 6 9.60 8.00 -10.00
N ASN A 7 10.61 7.89 -10.87
CA ASN A 7 11.97 8.31 -10.57
C ASN A 7 12.08 9.81 -10.29
N ILE A 8 11.31 10.64 -10.99
CA ILE A 8 11.28 12.09 -10.75
C ILE A 8 10.67 12.41 -9.38
N VAL A 9 9.58 11.75 -9.03
CA VAL A 9 8.93 11.94 -7.72
C VAL A 9 9.85 11.51 -6.58
N ASN A 10 10.71 10.53 -6.82
CA ASN A 10 11.58 9.94 -5.81
C ASN A 10 12.93 10.66 -5.65
N ILE A 11 13.31 11.56 -6.55
CA ILE A 11 14.58 12.30 -6.43
C ILE A 11 14.61 13.07 -5.10
N GLY A 12 15.52 12.66 -4.22
CA GLY A 12 15.74 13.27 -2.91
C GLY A 12 14.63 13.01 -1.87
N ARG A 13 13.67 12.13 -2.16
CA ARG A 13 12.59 11.78 -1.24
C ARG A 13 12.70 10.32 -0.79
N GLN A 14 13.40 10.09 0.28
CA GLN A 14 13.27 8.84 1.05
C GLN A 14 12.05 8.97 1.96
N ALA A 15 10.85 8.83 1.40
CA ALA A 15 9.60 9.12 2.10
C ALA A 15 8.96 7.86 2.70
N TRP A 16 9.80 6.93 3.19
CA TRP A 16 9.35 5.68 3.80
C TRP A 16 8.45 5.90 5.04
N GLU A 17 8.59 7.02 5.75
CA GLU A 17 7.67 7.38 6.83
C GLU A 17 6.23 7.65 6.35
N GLN A 18 6.04 7.81 5.06
CA GLN A 18 4.71 8.00 4.46
C GLN A 18 4.06 6.68 4.02
N ASN A 19 4.74 5.56 4.17
CA ASN A 19 4.22 4.25 3.83
C ASN A 19 2.88 3.99 4.53
N TYR A 20 2.03 3.21 3.90
CA TYR A 20 0.84 2.69 4.54
C TYR A 20 1.23 1.72 5.66
N LEU A 21 0.71 1.96 6.86
CA LEU A 21 1.00 1.13 8.02
C LEU A 21 0.09 -0.10 8.03
N ILE A 22 0.68 -1.29 7.90
CA ILE A 22 -0.02 -2.58 8.00
C ILE A 22 -0.10 -3.02 9.48
N LEU A 23 1.04 -3.05 10.17
CA LEU A 23 1.15 -3.45 11.58
C LEU A 23 2.14 -2.55 12.31
N ASN A 24 1.80 -2.18 13.54
CA ASN A 24 2.72 -1.63 14.53
C ASN A 24 2.38 -2.26 15.86
N ALA A 25 3.22 -3.18 16.31
CA ALA A 25 3.02 -3.93 17.55
C ALA A 25 4.27 -3.91 18.40
N GLU A 26 4.07 -3.89 19.73
CA GLU A 26 5.12 -3.98 20.72
C GLU A 26 4.96 -5.26 21.53
N GLY A 27 6.04 -5.76 22.11
CA GLY A 27 6.11 -7.00 22.86
C GLY A 27 6.87 -8.09 22.10
N TYR A 28 6.77 -9.31 22.55
CA TYR A 28 7.32 -10.48 21.90
C TYR A 28 6.24 -11.16 21.06
N GLY A 29 6.58 -11.59 19.85
CA GLY A 29 5.60 -12.26 19.01
C GLY A 29 6.08 -12.61 17.62
N HIS A 30 5.12 -12.86 16.73
CA HIS A 30 5.40 -13.08 15.33
C HIS A 30 4.23 -12.64 14.42
N TYR A 31 4.58 -12.04 13.32
CA TYR A 31 3.68 -11.59 12.28
C TYR A 31 3.48 -12.71 11.26
N ILE A 32 2.22 -13.02 10.95
CA ILE A 32 1.84 -14.12 10.04
C ILE A 32 1.15 -13.65 8.76
N GLY A 33 1.19 -12.37 8.46
CA GLY A 33 0.70 -11.85 7.18
C GLY A 33 -0.45 -10.87 7.28
N CYS A 34 -0.99 -10.52 6.15
CA CYS A 34 -2.09 -9.56 6.08
C CYS A 34 -3.06 -9.85 4.92
N ASN A 35 -4.21 -9.21 5.02
CA ASN A 35 -5.13 -8.97 3.92
C ASN A 35 -5.07 -7.46 3.62
N LEU A 36 -4.72 -7.09 2.39
CA LEU A 36 -4.58 -5.71 1.92
C LEU A 36 -5.62 -5.40 0.85
N SER A 37 -6.44 -4.41 1.10
CA SER A 37 -7.40 -3.88 0.13
C SER A 37 -6.90 -2.55 -0.44
N VAL A 38 -6.95 -2.44 -1.75
CA VAL A 38 -6.52 -1.24 -2.49
C VAL A 38 -7.63 -0.78 -3.42
N THR A 39 -7.97 0.51 -3.36
CA THR A 39 -8.79 1.17 -4.37
C THR A 39 -7.88 2.04 -5.23
N ASN A 40 -7.68 1.64 -6.47
CA ASN A 40 -6.81 2.36 -7.40
C ASN A 40 -7.62 3.29 -8.30
N PHE A 41 -7.42 4.60 -8.14
CA PHE A 41 -8.16 5.64 -8.85
C PHE A 41 -7.50 6.11 -10.14
N GLN A 42 -6.24 5.77 -10.38
CA GLN A 42 -5.38 6.54 -11.27
C GLN A 42 -5.20 5.95 -12.66
N GLY A 43 -5.70 4.75 -12.89
CA GLY A 43 -5.58 4.11 -14.19
C GLY A 43 -4.17 3.64 -14.57
N THR A 44 -3.28 3.51 -13.56
CA THR A 44 -1.91 2.98 -13.71
C THR A 44 -1.70 1.80 -12.77
N TRP A 45 -0.70 0.96 -13.03
CA TRP A 45 -0.33 -0.11 -12.11
C TRP A 45 0.05 0.44 -10.73
N TRP A 46 -0.43 -0.18 -9.66
CA TRP A 46 -0.29 0.32 -8.29
C TRP A 46 0.73 -0.44 -7.44
N GLY A 47 1.12 -1.64 -7.86
CA GLY A 47 1.80 -2.61 -7.01
C GLY A 47 3.33 -2.55 -7.02
N GLU A 48 3.94 -1.46 -7.49
CA GLU A 48 5.40 -1.24 -7.42
C GLU A 48 5.85 -0.70 -6.04
N GLY A 49 4.96 -0.67 -5.05
CA GLY A 49 5.29 -0.17 -3.72
C GLY A 49 5.92 -1.25 -2.87
N ASP A 50 7.12 -0.99 -2.36
CA ASP A 50 7.89 -1.93 -1.57
C ASP A 50 7.25 -2.16 -0.19
N ASP A 51 7.25 -3.41 0.27
CA ASP A 51 7.07 -3.70 1.67
C ASP A 51 8.36 -3.39 2.44
N MET A 52 8.20 -2.84 3.64
CA MET A 52 9.29 -2.55 4.54
C MET A 52 8.90 -2.99 5.94
N ILE A 53 9.71 -3.88 6.53
CA ILE A 53 9.43 -4.44 7.83
C ILE A 53 10.65 -4.22 8.75
N TRP A 54 10.42 -3.48 9.83
CA TRP A 54 11.39 -3.25 10.89
C TRP A 54 11.10 -4.20 12.05
N VAL A 55 12.13 -4.86 12.50
CA VAL A 55 12.11 -5.81 13.62
C VAL A 55 13.02 -5.29 14.70
N ASP A 56 12.47 -5.12 15.91
CA ASP A 56 13.20 -4.72 17.11
C ASP A 56 13.96 -3.38 17.03
N GLY A 57 13.51 -2.51 16.12
CA GLY A 57 14.03 -1.15 15.97
C GLY A 57 13.50 -0.48 14.70
N TYR A 58 13.20 0.81 14.77
CA TYR A 58 12.67 1.57 13.65
C TYR A 58 13.69 2.58 13.13
N LYS A 59 14.59 2.10 12.29
CA LYS A 59 15.64 2.90 11.66
C LYS A 59 15.90 2.43 10.24
N TRP A 60 16.38 3.31 9.39
CA TRP A 60 16.81 2.94 8.04
C TRP A 60 18.17 2.20 8.04
N PRO A 61 18.36 1.17 7.24
CA PRO A 61 17.33 0.47 6.45
C PRO A 61 16.45 -0.45 7.31
N PRO A 62 15.27 -0.91 6.80
CA PRO A 62 14.50 -1.97 7.44
C PRO A 62 15.24 -3.32 7.39
N GLU A 63 14.90 -4.23 8.29
CA GLU A 63 15.45 -5.59 8.29
C GLU A 63 14.98 -6.40 7.08
N LEU A 64 13.73 -6.18 6.64
CA LEU A 64 13.19 -6.78 5.42
C LEU A 64 12.70 -5.66 4.50
N HIS A 65 13.14 -5.71 3.25
CA HIS A 65 12.80 -4.74 2.24
C HIS A 65 12.49 -5.47 0.93
N GLY A 66 11.25 -5.45 0.55
CA GLY A 66 10.77 -6.06 -0.70
C GLY A 66 11.01 -5.18 -1.92
N THR A 67 10.49 -5.63 -3.04
CA THR A 67 10.69 -5.05 -4.37
C THR A 67 9.40 -4.64 -5.06
N GLY A 68 8.26 -4.86 -4.40
CA GLY A 68 6.95 -4.51 -4.91
C GLY A 68 5.83 -5.19 -4.13
N SER A 69 4.66 -4.61 -4.19
CA SER A 69 3.48 -5.15 -3.49
C SER A 69 3.05 -6.51 -4.03
N GLU A 70 3.20 -6.75 -5.34
CA GLU A 70 2.92 -8.06 -5.92
C GLU A 70 3.89 -9.12 -5.40
N ASP A 71 5.18 -8.78 -5.27
CA ASP A 71 6.20 -9.69 -4.75
C ASP A 71 5.91 -10.05 -3.30
N TYR A 72 5.59 -9.05 -2.48
CA TYR A 72 5.18 -9.26 -1.08
C TYR A 72 3.96 -10.18 -0.96
N LEU A 73 2.99 -10.03 -1.86
CA LEU A 73 1.76 -10.81 -1.88
C LEU A 73 1.91 -12.14 -2.63
N ASN A 74 3.16 -12.55 -2.98
CA ASN A 74 3.49 -13.77 -3.73
C ASN A 74 2.74 -13.85 -5.08
N GLN A 75 2.68 -12.74 -5.77
CA GLN A 75 2.17 -12.63 -7.13
C GLN A 75 3.23 -12.00 -8.02
N ALA A 76 3.03 -11.99 -9.33
CA ALA A 76 4.01 -11.43 -10.25
C ALA A 76 3.32 -10.87 -11.50
N TRP A 77 3.91 -9.82 -12.06
CA TRP A 77 3.39 -9.13 -13.25
C TRP A 77 1.96 -8.61 -13.05
N GLY A 78 1.67 -8.16 -11.84
CA GLY A 78 0.38 -7.71 -11.38
C GLY A 78 -0.29 -8.68 -10.42
N MET A 79 -1.40 -8.26 -9.83
CA MET A 79 -2.26 -9.15 -9.07
C MET A 79 -3.02 -10.05 -10.03
N GLN A 80 -3.40 -11.22 -9.56
CA GLN A 80 -4.06 -12.24 -10.35
C GLN A 80 -5.36 -12.67 -9.68
N ASP A 81 -6.34 -13.00 -10.49
CA ASP A 81 -7.62 -13.56 -10.04
C ASP A 81 -7.42 -15.03 -9.61
N ASN A 82 -6.87 -15.21 -8.43
CA ASN A 82 -6.63 -16.53 -7.84
C ASN A 82 -6.83 -16.49 -6.33
N ALA A 83 -7.06 -17.65 -5.74
CA ALA A 83 -7.19 -17.81 -4.31
C ALA A 83 -6.57 -19.15 -3.87
N PHE A 84 -5.35 -19.06 -3.35
CA PHE A 84 -4.63 -20.22 -2.79
C PHE A 84 -4.61 -20.17 -1.27
N MET A 85 -4.16 -21.23 -0.65
CA MET A 85 -4.16 -21.36 0.81
C MET A 85 -3.29 -20.31 1.51
N ARG A 86 -2.19 -19.91 0.90
CA ARG A 86 -1.21 -18.97 1.49
C ARG A 86 -1.24 -17.58 0.91
N ASN A 87 -1.74 -17.42 -0.29
CA ASN A 87 -1.82 -16.14 -0.97
C ASN A 87 -2.91 -16.14 -2.02
N GLY A 88 -3.33 -14.97 -2.44
CA GLY A 88 -4.30 -14.81 -3.50
C GLY A 88 -4.97 -13.44 -3.50
N SER A 89 -5.93 -13.28 -4.39
CA SER A 89 -6.78 -12.10 -4.48
C SER A 89 -8.23 -12.49 -4.33
N SER A 90 -8.87 -12.05 -3.26
CA SER A 90 -10.30 -12.28 -2.99
C SER A 90 -11.21 -11.31 -3.73
N ILE A 91 -10.68 -10.15 -4.12
CA ILE A 91 -11.33 -9.18 -5.01
C ILE A 91 -10.29 -8.76 -6.04
N TYR A 92 -10.63 -8.92 -7.30
CA TYR A 92 -9.79 -8.53 -8.42
C TYR A 92 -10.63 -7.95 -9.54
N GLU A 93 -10.58 -6.64 -9.76
CA GLU A 93 -11.25 -6.02 -10.90
C GLU A 93 -10.28 -5.80 -12.06
N HIS A 94 -9.18 -5.06 -11.82
CA HIS A 94 -8.16 -4.82 -12.84
C HIS A 94 -6.88 -4.23 -12.21
N ASN A 95 -5.71 -4.60 -12.74
CA ASN A 95 -4.41 -4.15 -12.20
C ASN A 95 -4.20 -2.64 -12.21
N THR A 96 -4.79 -1.92 -13.15
CA THR A 96 -4.56 -0.49 -13.30
C THR A 96 -5.63 0.39 -12.69
N ARG A 97 -6.79 -0.17 -12.30
CA ARG A 97 -7.86 0.60 -11.65
C ARG A 97 -8.86 -0.33 -11.00
N GLY A 98 -9.63 0.21 -10.05
CA GLY A 98 -10.72 -0.53 -9.42
C GLY A 98 -10.35 -1.04 -8.04
N TYR A 99 -11.12 -1.99 -7.58
CA TYR A 99 -10.93 -2.61 -6.27
C TYR A 99 -10.09 -3.86 -6.38
N GLN A 100 -9.13 -3.98 -5.49
CA GLN A 100 -8.36 -5.20 -5.31
C GLN A 100 -8.22 -5.50 -3.83
N THR A 101 -8.28 -6.78 -3.48
CA THR A 101 -8.03 -7.25 -2.12
C THR A 101 -7.20 -8.52 -2.24
N SER A 102 -5.97 -8.45 -1.83
CA SER A 102 -5.02 -9.56 -1.88
C SER A 102 -4.51 -9.89 -0.49
N TYR A 103 -4.09 -11.13 -0.29
CA TYR A 103 -3.62 -11.61 1.00
C TYR A 103 -2.38 -12.47 0.86
N VAL A 104 -1.59 -12.49 1.94
CA VAL A 104 -0.46 -13.39 2.15
C VAL A 104 -0.44 -13.89 3.59
N HIS A 105 -0.15 -15.17 3.76
CA HIS A 105 0.01 -15.80 5.07
C HIS A 105 1.38 -16.47 5.20
N HIS A 106 2.20 -15.96 6.12
CA HIS A 106 3.55 -16.45 6.43
C HIS A 106 3.50 -17.52 7.52
N LEU A 107 2.77 -18.61 7.29
CA LEU A 107 2.54 -19.61 8.35
C LEU A 107 3.74 -20.52 8.59
N GLU A 108 4.48 -20.84 7.54
CA GLU A 108 5.69 -21.67 7.62
C GLU A 108 6.94 -20.87 7.98
N ASN A 109 6.93 -19.59 7.71
CA ASN A 109 8.06 -18.66 7.93
C ASN A 109 7.59 -17.31 8.50
N PRO A 110 6.96 -17.31 9.69
CA PRO A 110 6.50 -16.08 10.31
C PRO A 110 7.67 -15.14 10.65
N ILE A 111 7.40 -13.85 10.68
CA ILE A 111 8.40 -12.85 11.02
C ILE A 111 8.38 -12.63 12.54
N HIS A 112 9.39 -13.14 13.22
CA HIS A 112 9.52 -13.06 14.67
C HIS A 112 10.09 -11.71 15.12
N PHE A 113 9.62 -11.21 16.26
CA PHE A 113 10.11 -10.01 16.91
C PHE A 113 10.18 -10.23 18.43
N GLN A 114 11.14 -9.57 19.10
CA GLN A 114 11.39 -9.70 20.53
C GLN A 114 10.87 -8.50 21.32
N ARG A 115 10.76 -7.34 20.70
CA ARG A 115 10.36 -6.08 21.34
C ARG A 115 9.30 -5.33 20.59
N GLU A 116 9.43 -5.26 19.27
CA GLU A 116 8.49 -4.51 18.42
C GLU A 116 8.60 -4.93 16.96
N ILE A 117 7.52 -4.74 16.23
CA ILE A 117 7.50 -4.87 14.78
C ILE A 117 6.71 -3.71 14.16
N LYS A 118 7.22 -3.20 13.04
CA LYS A 118 6.48 -2.29 12.18
C LYS A 118 6.54 -2.81 10.76
N ALA A 119 5.38 -3.20 10.21
CA ALA A 119 5.22 -3.61 8.83
C ALA A 119 4.47 -2.53 8.05
N THR A 120 5.02 -2.13 6.92
CA THR A 120 4.47 -1.08 6.06
C THR A 120 4.54 -1.48 4.60
N ILE A 121 3.82 -0.77 3.75
CA ILE A 121 3.90 -0.90 2.30
C ILE A 121 3.76 0.48 1.65
N GLU A 122 4.47 0.71 0.57
CA GLU A 122 4.40 1.97 -0.16
C GLU A 122 3.10 2.12 -0.95
N HIS A 123 2.71 3.36 -1.23
CA HIS A 123 1.65 3.70 -2.16
C HIS A 123 2.21 3.79 -3.60
N GLY A 124 2.44 2.66 -4.26
CA GLY A 124 3.23 2.57 -5.47
C GLY A 124 4.70 2.92 -5.21
N HIS A 125 5.56 2.82 -6.21
CA HIS A 125 6.98 3.09 -6.05
C HIS A 125 7.25 4.44 -5.37
N ALA A 126 7.98 4.41 -4.26
CA ALA A 126 8.31 5.58 -3.46
C ALA A 126 7.10 6.47 -3.08
N ASN A 127 5.98 5.85 -2.82
CA ASN A 127 4.76 6.56 -2.42
C ASN A 127 4.24 7.59 -3.45
N HIS A 128 4.45 7.37 -4.75
CA HIS A 128 4.03 8.32 -5.79
C HIS A 128 2.52 8.28 -6.08
N LEU A 129 1.82 7.23 -5.68
CA LEU A 129 0.40 7.07 -5.95
C LEU A 129 -0.50 7.60 -4.83
N ALA A 130 -1.73 7.88 -5.20
CA ALA A 130 -2.80 8.33 -4.33
C ALA A 130 -3.96 7.34 -4.38
N ASN A 131 -3.72 6.12 -3.96
CA ASN A 131 -4.71 5.08 -3.78
C ASN A 131 -5.26 5.06 -2.35
N GLU A 132 -6.45 4.51 -2.17
CA GLU A 132 -7.00 4.20 -0.86
C GLU A 132 -6.52 2.80 -0.46
N MET A 133 -6.00 2.68 0.76
CA MET A 133 -5.58 1.38 1.31
C MET A 133 -6.27 1.12 2.64
N SER A 134 -6.61 -0.15 2.87
CA SER A 134 -7.03 -0.69 4.16
C SER A 134 -6.50 -2.09 4.32
N SER A 135 -6.22 -2.52 5.56
CA SER A 135 -5.69 -3.85 5.81
C SER A 135 -6.16 -4.44 7.12
N VAL A 136 -6.05 -5.76 7.19
CA VAL A 136 -6.09 -6.53 8.44
C VAL A 136 -4.77 -7.26 8.54
N ALA A 137 -4.01 -7.00 9.61
CA ALA A 137 -2.79 -7.72 9.94
C ALA A 137 -3.11 -8.89 10.87
N TYR A 138 -2.42 -10.02 10.68
CA TYR A 138 -2.53 -11.21 11.53
C TYR A 138 -1.19 -11.44 12.22
N TRP A 139 -1.22 -11.53 13.54
CA TRP A 139 -0.03 -11.70 14.36
C TRP A 139 -0.37 -12.33 15.71
N TYR A 140 0.61 -12.94 16.32
CA TYR A 140 0.56 -13.42 17.70
C TYR A 140 1.49 -12.57 18.55
N GLY A 141 1.07 -12.29 19.78
CA GLY A 141 1.87 -11.56 20.78
C GLY A 141 1.71 -12.15 22.16
N ASP A 142 2.70 -11.94 22.99
CA ASP A 142 2.76 -12.41 24.37
C ASP A 142 1.79 -11.68 25.32
N VAL A 143 1.47 -10.44 25.01
CA VAL A 143 0.57 -9.61 25.82
C VAL A 143 -0.56 -9.09 24.93
N PRO A 144 -1.84 -9.30 25.30
CA PRO A 144 -2.94 -8.66 24.63
C PRO A 144 -2.90 -7.15 24.89
N ARG A 145 -2.20 -6.40 24.04
CA ARG A 145 -2.21 -4.95 24.10
C ARG A 145 -3.46 -4.45 23.41
N GLY A 146 -4.05 -3.40 23.97
CA GLY A 146 -5.29 -2.82 23.46
C GLY A 146 -5.18 -2.47 22.00
N VAL A 147 -5.82 -3.27 21.17
CA VAL A 147 -5.96 -2.98 19.75
C VAL A 147 -6.81 -1.72 19.64
N LYS A 148 -6.34 -0.73 18.90
CA LYS A 148 -7.15 0.46 18.61
C LYS A 148 -8.48 0.00 18.03
N SER A 149 -9.57 0.52 18.57
CA SER A 149 -10.90 0.27 18.02
C SER A 149 -10.92 0.57 16.51
N PRO A 150 -11.53 -0.29 15.70
CA PRO A 150 -11.59 -0.04 14.26
C PRO A 150 -12.31 1.30 14.01
N PRO A 151 -11.93 2.02 12.95
CA PRO A 151 -12.61 3.26 12.59
C PRO A 151 -14.12 3.05 12.44
N PRO A 152 -14.96 4.08 12.65
CA PRO A 152 -16.40 3.99 12.41
C PRO A 152 -16.70 3.44 11.01
N VAL A 153 -17.82 2.71 10.87
CA VAL A 153 -18.21 2.04 9.61
C VAL A 153 -18.11 2.96 8.39
N LYS A 154 -18.58 4.22 8.52
CA LYS A 154 -18.48 5.21 7.42
C LYS A 154 -17.06 5.48 6.92
N LYS A 155 -16.04 5.31 7.77
CA LYS A 155 -14.63 5.49 7.41
C LYS A 155 -13.99 4.21 6.85
N ARG A 156 -14.66 3.07 7.00
CA ARG A 156 -14.22 1.78 6.49
C ARG A 156 -14.85 1.40 5.16
N MET A 157 -15.87 2.17 4.72
CA MET A 157 -16.50 1.94 3.42
C MET A 157 -15.58 2.45 2.32
N PRO A 158 -15.26 1.63 1.32
CA PRO A 158 -14.44 2.06 0.20
C PRO A 158 -15.15 3.17 -0.58
N ILE A 159 -14.37 4.03 -1.22
CA ILE A 159 -14.89 5.05 -2.14
C ILE A 159 -15.57 4.32 -3.29
N ARG A 160 -16.83 4.68 -3.57
CA ARG A 160 -17.64 4.03 -4.60
C ARG A 160 -17.42 4.68 -5.96
N ARG A 161 -17.70 3.92 -7.01
CA ARG A 161 -17.91 4.45 -8.35
C ARG A 161 -19.40 4.70 -8.57
N ASP A 162 -19.71 5.76 -9.29
CA ASP A 162 -21.05 5.95 -9.88
C ASP A 162 -21.28 4.88 -10.96
N ILE A 163 -22.42 4.20 -10.87
CA ILE A 163 -22.71 3.06 -11.75
C ILE A 163 -22.91 3.51 -13.21
N ALA A 164 -23.48 4.69 -13.41
CA ALA A 164 -23.81 5.18 -14.76
C ALA A 164 -22.61 5.82 -15.46
N SER A 165 -21.84 6.64 -14.73
CA SER A 165 -20.69 7.37 -15.29
C SER A 165 -19.35 6.65 -15.13
N GLY A 166 -19.25 5.69 -14.21
CA GLY A 166 -17.98 5.06 -13.82
C GLY A 166 -17.04 5.97 -13.01
N GLU A 167 -17.47 7.18 -12.68
CA GLU A 167 -16.69 8.16 -11.95
C GLU A 167 -16.60 7.83 -10.45
N TRP A 168 -15.44 8.10 -9.85
CA TRP A 168 -15.23 7.92 -8.42
C TRP A 168 -15.96 8.97 -7.60
N LEU A 169 -16.81 8.52 -6.66
CA LEU A 169 -17.60 9.38 -5.77
C LEU A 169 -16.75 9.90 -4.60
N ILE A 170 -15.68 10.62 -4.92
CA ILE A 170 -14.81 11.24 -3.93
C ILE A 170 -15.52 12.47 -3.35
N ARG A 171 -15.69 12.52 -2.03
CA ARG A 171 -16.34 13.65 -1.36
C ARG A 171 -15.58 14.95 -1.60
N THR A 172 -16.31 16.07 -1.72
CA THR A 172 -15.71 17.38 -2.04
C THR A 172 -14.68 17.83 -0.98
N SER A 173 -14.90 17.51 0.30
CA SER A 173 -13.95 17.75 1.38
C SER A 173 -12.67 16.91 1.25
N GLU A 174 -12.79 15.70 0.73
CA GLU A 174 -11.68 14.79 0.46
C GLU A 174 -10.97 15.16 -0.84
N LYS A 175 -11.72 15.67 -1.84
CA LYS A 175 -11.16 16.19 -3.10
C LYS A 175 -10.22 17.37 -2.87
N ASN A 176 -10.54 18.26 -1.94
CA ASN A 176 -9.80 19.50 -1.73
C ASN A 176 -8.63 19.35 -0.75
N ASN A 177 -8.69 18.43 0.21
CA ASN A 177 -7.72 18.27 1.28
C ASN A 177 -7.06 16.90 1.32
N SER A 178 -7.41 15.98 0.43
CA SER A 178 -6.86 14.64 0.50
C SER A 178 -5.42 14.63 0.00
N ARG A 179 -4.60 13.85 0.69
CA ARG A 179 -3.25 13.48 0.26
C ARG A 179 -3.24 13.03 -1.22
N ALA A 180 -4.33 12.38 -1.65
CA ALA A 180 -4.60 11.95 -3.01
C ALA A 180 -4.55 13.10 -4.04
N VAL A 181 -5.32 14.16 -3.82
CA VAL A 181 -5.39 15.32 -4.74
C VAL A 181 -4.04 16.02 -4.81
N ARG A 182 -3.38 16.18 -3.66
CA ARG A 182 -2.06 16.81 -3.61
C ARG A 182 -1.03 16.00 -4.40
N ARG A 183 -0.97 14.68 -4.20
CA ARG A 183 -0.03 13.80 -4.91
C ARG A 183 -0.32 13.75 -6.40
N THR A 184 -1.58 13.65 -6.80
CA THR A 184 -1.95 13.68 -8.22
C THR A 184 -1.52 15.00 -8.87
N ARG A 185 -1.68 16.13 -8.20
CA ARG A 185 -1.20 17.43 -8.69
C ARG A 185 0.33 17.49 -8.77
N GLU A 186 1.03 17.01 -7.74
CA GLU A 186 2.48 16.92 -7.72
C GLU A 186 3.00 16.05 -8.85
N MET A 187 2.42 14.86 -9.04
CA MET A 187 2.77 13.93 -10.11
C MET A 187 2.54 14.55 -11.50
N LEU A 188 1.39 15.18 -11.73
CA LEU A 188 1.09 15.86 -13.00
C LEU A 188 2.07 17.01 -13.29
N SER A 189 2.41 17.80 -12.29
CA SER A 189 3.38 18.88 -12.45
C SER A 189 4.78 18.36 -12.78
N MET A 190 5.21 17.28 -12.14
CA MET A 190 6.49 16.62 -12.39
C MET A 190 6.54 15.96 -13.76
N LYS A 191 5.45 15.31 -14.18
CA LYS A 191 5.31 14.75 -15.53
C LYS A 191 5.42 15.83 -16.61
N THR A 192 4.81 16.99 -16.38
CA THR A 192 4.91 18.13 -17.29
C THR A 192 6.33 18.67 -17.33
N ALA A 193 6.97 18.85 -16.18
CA ALA A 193 8.35 19.30 -16.09
C ALA A 193 9.34 18.35 -16.77
N TRP A 194 9.13 17.03 -16.62
CA TRP A 194 9.95 16.03 -17.28
C TRP A 194 9.78 16.07 -18.81
N LYS A 195 8.53 16.14 -19.30
CA LYS A 195 8.25 16.28 -20.74
C LYS A 195 8.88 17.51 -21.34
N ASN A 196 8.88 18.62 -20.60
CA ASN A 196 9.48 19.89 -21.08
C ASN A 196 11.01 19.84 -21.13
N ARG A 197 11.66 19.10 -20.21
CA ARG A 197 13.12 18.92 -20.23
C ARG A 197 13.60 18.00 -21.34
N ASN A 198 12.77 17.07 -21.81
CA ASN A 198 13.12 16.09 -22.82
C ASN A 198 12.45 16.40 -24.18
N LYS A 199 12.04 17.63 -24.41
CA LYS A 199 11.70 18.08 -25.77
C LYS A 199 12.99 18.32 -26.54
N PRO A 200 13.09 17.79 -27.80
CA PRO A 200 14.23 18.03 -28.66
C PRO A 200 14.38 19.53 -28.96
#